data_816c38b70d65b9be8f4e64c60d1912c1
#
_entry.id   816c38b70d65b9be8f4e64c60d1912c1
#
_cell.length_a   1.000
_cell.length_b   1.000
_cell.length_c   1.000
_cell.angle_alpha   90.00
_cell.angle_beta   90.00
_cell.angle_gamma   90.00
#
_symmetry.space_group_name_H-M   'P 1'
#
loop_
_entity.id
_entity.type
_entity.pdbx_description
1 polymer ?
#
loop_
_entity_poly.entity_id
_entity_poly.type
_entity_poly.pdbx_seq_one_letter_code
_entity_poly.pdbx_strand_id
1 'polypeptide(L)'
;GSGGFMRGLIEAGKINDVKHVIFMDDDGSCEIESICRTHAFLLMAKDKNTVVTGCMLFEDNPAIIHESGAIWHRDFLHYPDKHYLDAREIDSLDTFDNERKIGYGGWWFFAFNINAIEYYSFPFFVRGDDLLFGYMHKKHNIVTLNGVASWQMDFERKISVLNSYLNFRTVAVPALISKRKFAALLLSVFFVREVFLASFSCRYELARAMIMSYNDCLSGREFWEDNVDLLEIRKRINAITHNEKFNVEGIDIVNGCVDYPCSGKEKAIYKFFRCITLNGHLIPAFFLIKKPIVVDYRHYHPTKFSFRRIT
;
A
#
# COMPACT_ATOMS: atom_id res chain seq x y z
N GLY A 1 13.19 -5.82 -2.32
CA GLY A 1 12.27 -5.39 -3.37
C GLY A 1 12.13 -6.40 -4.51
N SER A 2 11.30 -6.12 -5.52
CA SER A 2 10.93 -7.02 -6.62
C SER A 2 12.13 -7.69 -7.31
N GLY A 3 13.24 -6.98 -7.49
CA GLY A 3 14.45 -7.54 -8.09
C GLY A 3 15.07 -8.70 -7.31
N GLY A 4 15.06 -8.62 -5.99
CA GLY A 4 15.56 -9.68 -5.10
C GLY A 4 14.71 -10.94 -5.21
N PHE A 5 13.38 -10.81 -5.15
CA PHE A 5 12.44 -11.91 -5.32
C PHE A 5 12.58 -12.58 -6.69
N MET A 6 12.69 -11.79 -7.76
CA MET A 6 12.83 -12.34 -9.10
C MET A 6 14.19 -13.01 -9.29
N ARG A 7 15.25 -12.48 -8.71
CA ARG A 7 16.57 -13.16 -8.73
C ARG A 7 16.50 -14.49 -8.00
N GLY A 8 15.90 -14.54 -6.81
CA GLY A 8 15.69 -15.77 -6.06
C GLY A 8 14.88 -16.81 -6.85
N LEU A 9 13.80 -16.36 -7.51
CA LEU A 9 12.97 -17.22 -8.35
C LEU A 9 13.77 -17.84 -9.53
N ILE A 10 14.60 -17.01 -10.19
CA ILE A 10 15.46 -17.48 -11.29
C ILE A 10 16.48 -18.51 -10.80
N GLU A 11 17.10 -18.26 -9.65
CA GLU A 11 18.07 -19.21 -9.08
C GLU A 11 17.38 -20.50 -8.62
N ALA A 12 16.20 -20.42 -7.98
CA ALA A 12 15.40 -21.58 -7.61
C ALA A 12 15.04 -22.45 -8.84
N GLY A 13 14.71 -21.81 -9.97
CA GLY A 13 14.39 -22.51 -11.22
C GLY A 13 15.53 -23.28 -11.86
N LYS A 14 16.78 -23.04 -11.43
CA LYS A 14 17.97 -23.82 -11.89
C LYS A 14 18.17 -25.12 -11.09
N ILE A 15 17.45 -25.29 -10.00
CA ILE A 15 17.57 -26.45 -9.10
C ILE A 15 16.47 -27.45 -9.44
N ASN A 16 16.84 -28.64 -9.96
CA ASN A 16 15.88 -29.61 -10.49
C ASN A 16 14.83 -30.09 -9.48
N ASP A 17 15.16 -30.13 -8.20
CA ASP A 17 14.29 -30.68 -7.15
C ASP A 17 13.36 -29.63 -6.49
N VAL A 18 13.49 -28.35 -6.83
CA VAL A 18 12.62 -27.30 -6.31
C VAL A 18 11.26 -27.36 -7.00
N LYS A 19 10.22 -27.65 -6.22
CA LYS A 19 8.83 -27.68 -6.69
C LYS A 19 8.03 -26.46 -6.22
N HIS A 20 8.29 -25.99 -5.00
CA HIS A 20 7.57 -24.89 -4.39
C HIS A 20 8.53 -23.80 -3.94
N VAL A 21 8.08 -22.56 -4.01
CA VAL A 21 8.80 -21.35 -3.57
C VAL A 21 7.90 -20.59 -2.62
N ILE A 22 8.49 -20.00 -1.60
CA ILE A 22 7.83 -19.03 -0.71
C ILE A 22 8.53 -17.71 -0.88
N PHE A 23 7.78 -16.66 -1.24
CA PHE A 23 8.23 -15.29 -1.11
C PHE A 23 7.95 -14.81 0.30
N MET A 24 8.96 -14.27 0.93
CA MET A 24 8.86 -13.62 2.26
C MET A 24 9.73 -12.38 2.29
N ASP A 25 9.19 -11.29 2.87
CA ASP A 25 9.97 -10.09 3.14
C ASP A 25 11.03 -10.38 4.21
N ASP A 26 12.17 -9.69 4.12
CA ASP A 26 13.32 -9.86 5.03
C ASP A 26 13.11 -9.22 6.41
N ASP A 27 12.09 -8.35 6.54
CA ASP A 27 11.66 -7.71 7.79
C ASP A 27 10.40 -8.37 8.40
N GLY A 28 9.97 -9.52 7.88
CA GLY A 28 8.85 -10.30 8.39
C GLY A 28 9.28 -11.52 9.19
N SER A 29 8.42 -11.97 10.07
CA SER A 29 8.58 -13.23 10.81
C SER A 29 7.39 -14.16 10.58
N CYS A 30 7.59 -15.46 10.69
CA CYS A 30 6.51 -16.44 10.66
C CYS A 30 6.81 -17.63 11.58
N GLU A 31 5.76 -18.35 11.95
CA GLU A 31 5.91 -19.62 12.67
C GLU A 31 6.37 -20.73 11.72
N ILE A 32 7.19 -21.65 12.23
CA ILE A 32 7.68 -22.83 11.49
C ILE A 32 6.49 -23.63 10.96
N GLU A 33 5.44 -23.78 11.73
CA GLU A 33 4.21 -24.46 11.36
C GLU A 33 3.53 -23.84 10.14
N SER A 34 3.62 -22.53 9.93
CA SER A 34 3.12 -21.86 8.72
C SER A 34 3.78 -22.43 7.46
N ILE A 35 5.10 -22.64 7.52
CA ILE A 35 5.87 -23.22 6.41
C ILE A 35 5.50 -24.70 6.20
N CYS A 36 5.45 -25.47 7.28
CA CYS A 36 5.15 -26.92 7.23
C CYS A 36 3.75 -27.17 6.68
N ARG A 37 2.74 -26.43 7.16
CA ARG A 37 1.34 -26.53 6.70
C ARG A 37 1.20 -26.15 5.23
N THR A 38 1.84 -25.07 4.84
CA THR A 38 1.85 -24.59 3.45
C THR A 38 2.47 -25.61 2.52
N HIS A 39 3.63 -26.18 2.89
CA HIS A 39 4.28 -27.21 2.10
C HIS A 39 3.40 -28.47 1.96
N ALA A 40 2.85 -28.97 3.08
CA ALA A 40 1.96 -30.13 3.05
C ALA A 40 0.71 -29.89 2.19
N PHE A 41 0.11 -28.69 2.28
CA PHE A 41 -1.04 -28.34 1.48
C PHE A 41 -0.72 -28.29 -0.02
N LEU A 42 0.37 -27.63 -0.41
CA LEU A 42 0.80 -27.55 -1.81
C LEU A 42 1.20 -28.91 -2.40
N LEU A 43 1.74 -29.82 -1.59
CA LEU A 43 2.01 -31.21 -2.03
C LEU A 43 0.72 -31.98 -2.34
N MET A 44 -0.37 -31.70 -1.63
CA MET A 44 -1.68 -32.35 -1.84
C MET A 44 -2.54 -31.64 -2.88
N ALA A 45 -2.21 -30.42 -3.25
CA ALA A 45 -2.98 -29.63 -4.20
C ALA A 45 -2.97 -30.28 -5.59
N LYS A 46 -4.14 -30.57 -6.13
CA LYS A 46 -4.31 -31.18 -7.47
C LYS A 46 -4.01 -30.17 -8.59
N ASP A 47 -4.30 -28.91 -8.36
CA ASP A 47 -4.03 -27.83 -9.32
C ASP A 47 -2.72 -27.15 -8.98
N LYS A 48 -1.76 -27.19 -9.92
CA LYS A 48 -0.48 -26.50 -9.78
C LYS A 48 -0.59 -24.98 -9.65
N ASN A 49 -1.72 -24.40 -10.08
CA ASN A 49 -1.98 -22.98 -9.93
C ASN A 49 -2.51 -22.60 -8.54
N THR A 50 -2.63 -23.57 -7.63
CA THR A 50 -2.95 -23.29 -6.24
C THR A 50 -1.79 -22.54 -5.59
N VAL A 51 -2.12 -21.42 -4.97
CA VAL A 51 -1.19 -20.51 -4.29
C VAL A 51 -1.67 -20.30 -2.87
N VAL A 52 -0.78 -20.32 -1.91
CA VAL A 52 -1.09 -20.01 -0.52
C VAL A 52 -0.58 -18.62 -0.18
N THR A 53 -1.45 -17.74 0.29
CA THR A 53 -1.04 -16.48 0.92
C THR A 53 -1.23 -16.56 2.42
N GLY A 54 -0.22 -16.14 3.18
CA GLY A 54 -0.28 -16.08 4.63
C GLY A 54 -1.05 -14.85 5.11
N CYS A 55 -1.73 -15.02 6.24
CA CYS A 55 -2.33 -13.90 6.96
C CYS A 55 -1.22 -13.06 7.61
N MET A 56 -1.14 -11.78 7.28
CA MET A 56 -0.23 -10.85 7.94
C MET A 56 -0.91 -10.19 9.14
N LEU A 57 -0.24 -10.23 10.29
CA LEU A 57 -0.64 -9.55 11.51
C LEU A 57 0.38 -8.45 11.85
N PHE A 58 -0.04 -7.49 12.67
CA PHE A 58 0.85 -6.43 13.13
C PHE A 58 1.82 -6.94 14.19
N GLU A 59 3.11 -6.62 14.04
CA GLU A 59 4.13 -7.00 15.03
C GLU A 59 3.86 -6.38 16.42
N ASP A 60 3.41 -5.11 16.44
CA ASP A 60 3.09 -4.39 17.67
C ASP A 60 1.78 -4.86 18.34
N ASN A 61 0.89 -5.49 17.57
CA ASN A 61 -0.35 -6.06 18.07
C ASN A 61 -0.63 -7.40 17.38
N PRO A 62 0.05 -8.47 17.82
CA PRO A 62 0.17 -9.73 17.09
C PRO A 62 -1.12 -10.52 16.95
N ALA A 63 -2.23 -10.04 17.48
CA ALA A 63 -3.55 -10.63 17.28
C ALA A 63 -4.42 -9.87 16.26
N ILE A 64 -4.00 -8.68 15.84
CA ILE A 64 -4.76 -7.88 14.86
C ILE A 64 -4.26 -8.16 13.45
N ILE A 65 -5.18 -8.48 12.56
CA ILE A 65 -4.89 -8.78 11.18
C ILE A 65 -4.70 -7.48 10.39
N HIS A 66 -3.58 -7.38 9.68
CA HIS A 66 -3.40 -6.37 8.65
C HIS A 66 -4.11 -6.79 7.36
N GLU A 67 -3.82 -7.99 6.87
CA GLU A 67 -4.38 -8.49 5.61
C GLU A 67 -4.32 -10.02 5.56
N SER A 68 -5.39 -10.65 5.09
CA SER A 68 -5.43 -12.07 4.75
C SER A 68 -5.71 -12.26 3.26
N GLY A 69 -4.75 -11.80 2.44
CA GLY A 69 -4.95 -11.59 1.02
C GLY A 69 -5.83 -10.38 0.71
N ALA A 70 -5.91 -9.98 -0.54
CA ALA A 70 -6.67 -8.80 -0.93
C ALA A 70 -7.57 -9.06 -2.15
N ILE A 71 -8.65 -8.28 -2.20
CA ILE A 71 -9.68 -8.38 -3.22
C ILE A 71 -9.51 -7.22 -4.20
N TRP A 72 -9.47 -7.55 -5.51
CA TRP A 72 -9.47 -6.56 -6.56
C TRP A 72 -10.84 -5.92 -6.74
N HIS A 73 -10.87 -4.62 -6.75
CA HIS A 73 -12.03 -3.86 -7.15
C HIS A 73 -11.95 -3.41 -8.63
N ARG A 74 -13.09 -3.00 -9.21
CA ARG A 74 -13.17 -2.64 -10.62
C ARG A 74 -12.40 -1.35 -11.00
N ASP A 75 -12.11 -0.52 -10.03
CA ASP A 75 -11.38 0.76 -10.14
C ASP A 75 -9.87 0.63 -9.95
N PHE A 76 -9.33 -0.61 -9.96
CA PHE A 76 -7.93 -0.93 -9.68
C PHE A 76 -7.48 -0.66 -8.25
N LEU A 77 -8.41 -0.35 -7.37
CA LEU A 77 -8.15 -0.35 -5.94
C LEU A 77 -8.19 -1.78 -5.41
N HIS A 78 -7.52 -2.00 -4.31
CA HIS A 78 -7.56 -3.26 -3.59
C HIS A 78 -8.08 -3.03 -2.18
N TYR A 79 -8.70 -4.04 -1.65
CA TYR A 79 -9.22 -4.04 -0.29
C TYR A 79 -8.66 -5.25 0.43
N PRO A 80 -7.87 -5.03 1.51
CA PRO A 80 -7.39 -6.11 2.35
C PRO A 80 -8.55 -6.93 2.88
N ASP A 81 -8.48 -8.26 2.77
CA ASP A 81 -9.47 -9.12 3.41
C ASP A 81 -9.17 -9.25 4.90
N LYS A 82 -10.19 -9.34 5.73
CA LYS A 82 -10.12 -9.49 7.18
C LYS A 82 -9.35 -8.36 7.91
N HIS A 83 -9.25 -7.18 7.30
CA HIS A 83 -8.49 -6.05 7.83
C HIS A 83 -9.02 -5.58 9.19
N TYR A 84 -8.09 -5.38 10.14
CA TYR A 84 -8.36 -5.02 11.54
C TYR A 84 -9.24 -5.99 12.34
N LEU A 85 -9.47 -7.22 11.88
CA LEU A 85 -10.08 -8.24 12.73
C LEU A 85 -9.11 -8.66 13.85
N ASP A 86 -9.64 -8.83 15.04
CA ASP A 86 -8.91 -9.41 16.17
C ASP A 86 -9.06 -10.93 16.15
N ALA A 87 -7.96 -11.64 15.97
CA ALA A 87 -7.94 -13.10 15.90
C ALA A 87 -8.30 -13.79 17.23
N ARG A 88 -8.43 -13.03 18.33
CA ARG A 88 -8.87 -13.54 19.65
C ARG A 88 -10.39 -13.49 19.84
N GLU A 89 -11.08 -12.70 19.02
CA GLU A 89 -12.52 -12.51 19.15
C GLU A 89 -13.28 -13.65 18.47
N ILE A 90 -14.23 -14.23 19.19
CA ILE A 90 -15.07 -15.37 18.68
C ILE A 90 -15.83 -14.96 17.43
N ASP A 91 -16.36 -13.74 17.39
CA ASP A 91 -17.12 -13.23 16.22
C ASP A 91 -16.24 -13.12 14.97
N SER A 92 -14.92 -13.00 15.14
CA SER A 92 -13.97 -13.02 14.04
C SER A 92 -13.80 -14.41 13.43
N LEU A 93 -14.00 -15.49 14.20
CA LEU A 93 -13.81 -16.88 13.75
C LEU A 93 -14.78 -17.23 12.61
N ASP A 94 -16.02 -16.81 12.68
CA ASP A 94 -16.99 -17.02 11.58
C ASP A 94 -16.52 -16.37 10.27
N THR A 95 -15.77 -15.27 10.38
CA THR A 95 -15.23 -14.57 9.23
C THR A 95 -14.04 -15.31 8.64
N PHE A 96 -13.27 -16.06 9.45
CA PHE A 96 -12.14 -16.85 8.95
C PHE A 96 -12.57 -18.02 8.06
N ASP A 97 -13.72 -18.59 8.32
CA ASP A 97 -14.27 -19.71 7.54
C ASP A 97 -14.97 -19.24 6.24
N ASN A 98 -15.23 -17.94 6.11
CA ASN A 98 -15.80 -17.38 4.89
C ASN A 98 -14.69 -17.16 3.84
N GLU A 99 -14.63 -18.06 2.87
CA GLU A 99 -13.73 -17.93 1.74
C GLU A 99 -14.19 -16.82 0.79
N ARG A 100 -13.32 -15.85 0.56
CA ARG A 100 -13.50 -14.85 -0.49
C ARG A 100 -12.53 -15.12 -1.62
N LYS A 101 -12.89 -14.73 -2.83
CA LYS A 101 -12.01 -14.83 -3.97
C LYS A 101 -10.90 -13.80 -3.84
N ILE A 102 -9.70 -14.25 -3.47
CA ILE A 102 -8.51 -13.42 -3.35
C ILE A 102 -7.96 -13.11 -4.74
N GLY A 103 -7.62 -11.86 -4.98
CA GLY A 103 -7.07 -11.37 -6.23
C GLY A 103 -5.53 -11.36 -6.26
N TYR A 104 -4.90 -11.14 -5.11
CA TYR A 104 -3.46 -11.26 -4.90
C TYR A 104 -3.15 -11.46 -3.41
N GLY A 105 -1.94 -11.89 -3.09
CA GLY A 105 -1.41 -11.96 -1.73
C GLY A 105 -0.09 -11.23 -1.62
N GLY A 106 0.13 -10.58 -0.48
CA GLY A 106 1.37 -9.89 -0.19
C GLY A 106 2.56 -10.84 -0.07
N TRP A 107 3.74 -10.36 -0.45
CA TRP A 107 4.95 -11.17 -0.43
C TRP A 107 5.61 -11.28 0.95
N TRP A 108 4.92 -10.89 1.99
CA TRP A 108 5.30 -11.24 3.37
C TRP A 108 5.14 -12.75 3.66
N PHE A 109 4.27 -13.45 2.94
CA PHE A 109 4.16 -14.90 2.88
C PHE A 109 3.31 -15.30 1.67
N PHE A 110 3.97 -15.68 0.57
CA PHE A 110 3.30 -16.06 -0.67
C PHE A 110 3.95 -17.29 -1.29
N ALA A 111 3.27 -18.43 -1.25
CA ALA A 111 3.80 -19.73 -1.62
C ALA A 111 3.09 -20.32 -2.83
N PHE A 112 3.87 -20.83 -3.77
CA PHE A 112 3.35 -21.33 -5.04
C PHE A 112 4.24 -22.43 -5.63
N ASN A 113 3.68 -23.18 -6.60
CA ASN A 113 4.46 -24.09 -7.43
C ASN A 113 5.28 -23.29 -8.45
N ILE A 114 6.59 -23.53 -8.53
CA ILE A 114 7.48 -22.78 -9.43
C ILE A 114 7.05 -22.87 -10.90
N ASN A 115 6.43 -23.99 -11.31
CA ASN A 115 5.92 -24.18 -12.66
C ASN A 115 4.58 -23.52 -12.95
N ALA A 116 3.99 -22.82 -11.96
CA ALA A 116 2.76 -22.05 -12.14
C ALA A 116 3.04 -20.59 -12.58
N ILE A 117 4.31 -20.19 -12.61
CA ILE A 117 4.71 -18.84 -12.97
C ILE A 117 4.78 -18.68 -14.47
N GLU A 118 3.98 -17.76 -15.00
CA GLU A 118 3.96 -17.42 -16.43
C GLU A 118 4.79 -16.15 -16.72
N TYR A 119 4.90 -15.25 -15.74
CA TYR A 119 5.55 -13.95 -15.91
C TYR A 119 6.40 -13.59 -14.70
N TYR A 120 7.51 -12.93 -14.94
CA TYR A 120 8.27 -12.27 -13.87
C TYR A 120 7.60 -10.97 -13.45
N SER A 121 7.90 -10.51 -12.22
CA SER A 121 7.34 -9.27 -11.73
C SER A 121 7.85 -8.06 -12.52
N PHE A 122 6.97 -7.08 -12.64
CA PHE A 122 7.31 -5.78 -13.21
C PHE A 122 8.33 -5.06 -12.31
N PRO A 123 9.27 -4.28 -12.87
CA PRO A 123 10.36 -3.64 -12.12
C PRO A 123 9.90 -2.42 -11.32
N PHE A 124 9.00 -2.63 -10.37
CA PHE A 124 8.57 -1.56 -9.45
C PHE A 124 9.66 -1.14 -8.46
N PHE A 125 10.62 -2.00 -8.20
CA PHE A 125 11.58 -1.99 -7.11
C PHE A 125 10.91 -2.31 -5.77
N VAL A 126 9.88 -1.56 -5.38
CA VAL A 126 9.11 -1.76 -4.15
C VAL A 126 7.69 -1.21 -4.34
N ARG A 127 6.73 -1.83 -3.68
CA ARG A 127 5.28 -1.57 -3.70
C ARG A 127 4.61 -1.79 -5.05
N GLY A 128 3.61 -2.63 -5.05
CA GLY A 128 2.80 -2.95 -6.21
C GLY A 128 3.34 -4.10 -7.08
N ASP A 129 4.49 -4.65 -6.74
CA ASP A 129 5.08 -5.83 -7.36
C ASP A 129 4.23 -7.08 -7.11
N ASP A 130 3.83 -7.34 -5.86
CA ASP A 130 2.92 -8.40 -5.44
C ASP A 130 1.53 -8.26 -6.08
N LEU A 131 1.02 -7.07 -6.06
CA LEU A 131 -0.29 -6.68 -6.56
C LEU A 131 -0.39 -6.89 -8.09
N LEU A 132 0.61 -6.39 -8.84
CA LEU A 132 0.63 -6.58 -10.29
C LEU A 132 0.92 -8.03 -10.66
N PHE A 133 1.77 -8.71 -9.88
CA PHE A 133 2.04 -10.13 -10.06
C PHE A 133 0.75 -10.96 -9.96
N GLY A 134 -0.07 -10.73 -8.93
CA GLY A 134 -1.39 -11.36 -8.82
C GLY A 134 -2.32 -11.00 -9.97
N TYR A 135 -2.33 -9.72 -10.40
CA TYR A 135 -3.12 -9.28 -11.54
C TYR A 135 -2.73 -9.96 -12.86
N MET A 136 -1.45 -10.23 -13.07
CA MET A 136 -0.94 -10.90 -14.27
C MET A 136 -1.21 -12.41 -14.25
N HIS A 137 -1.19 -13.04 -13.09
CA HIS A 137 -1.40 -14.48 -12.91
C HIS A 137 -2.85 -14.84 -12.58
N LYS A 138 -3.77 -14.49 -13.46
CA LYS A 138 -5.24 -14.67 -13.25
C LYS A 138 -5.69 -16.12 -13.10
N LYS A 139 -4.85 -17.08 -13.47
CA LYS A 139 -5.11 -18.51 -13.30
C LYS A 139 -4.79 -19.00 -11.90
N HIS A 140 -4.06 -18.22 -11.11
CA HIS A 140 -3.79 -18.59 -9.75
C HIS A 140 -5.09 -18.68 -8.93
N ASN A 141 -5.24 -19.81 -8.26
CA ASN A 141 -6.23 -20.00 -7.22
C ASN A 141 -5.57 -19.69 -5.88
N ILE A 142 -5.70 -18.42 -5.44
CA ILE A 142 -5.08 -17.95 -4.22
C ILE A 142 -6.00 -18.29 -3.04
N VAL A 143 -5.47 -19.04 -2.10
CA VAL A 143 -6.17 -19.46 -0.89
C VAL A 143 -5.45 -18.94 0.35
N THR A 144 -6.22 -18.67 1.39
CA THR A 144 -5.72 -18.40 2.73
C THR A 144 -5.97 -19.62 3.60
N LEU A 145 -4.96 -20.03 4.37
CA LEU A 145 -5.09 -21.18 5.26
C LEU A 145 -5.07 -20.72 6.71
N ASN A 146 -6.05 -21.16 7.48
CA ASN A 146 -6.05 -20.95 8.93
C ASN A 146 -4.79 -21.57 9.56
N GLY A 147 -4.09 -20.79 10.38
CA GLY A 147 -2.82 -21.17 10.98
C GLY A 147 -1.60 -21.01 10.07
N VAL A 148 -1.73 -20.28 8.95
CA VAL A 148 -0.60 -19.79 8.15
C VAL A 148 -0.56 -18.27 8.30
N ALA A 149 0.40 -17.79 9.06
CA ALA A 149 0.50 -16.39 9.45
C ALA A 149 1.95 -15.89 9.44
N SER A 150 2.08 -14.59 9.23
CA SER A 150 3.32 -13.83 9.36
C SER A 150 3.08 -12.55 10.14
N TRP A 151 4.14 -11.97 10.70
CA TRP A 151 4.09 -10.72 11.44
C TRP A 151 5.07 -9.73 10.83
N GLN A 152 4.63 -8.50 10.69
CA GLN A 152 5.44 -7.42 10.15
C GLN A 152 5.03 -6.09 10.79
N MET A 153 5.95 -5.11 10.77
CA MET A 153 5.69 -3.77 11.23
C MET A 153 4.58 -3.11 10.42
N ASP A 154 3.75 -2.31 11.08
CA ASP A 154 2.67 -1.55 10.46
C ASP A 154 3.16 -0.68 9.30
N PHE A 155 2.61 -0.92 8.10
CA PHE A 155 2.93 -0.14 6.90
C PHE A 155 2.50 1.32 7.01
N GLU A 156 1.54 1.61 7.87
CA GLU A 156 1.08 2.97 8.10
C GLU A 156 2.17 3.83 8.75
N ARG A 157 3.10 3.24 9.49
CA ARG A 157 4.28 3.94 10.00
C ARG A 157 5.30 4.32 8.92
N LYS A 158 5.18 3.72 7.74
CA LYS A 158 6.08 3.96 6.60
C LYS A 158 5.56 5.08 5.65
N ILE A 159 4.66 5.98 6.10
CA ILE A 159 4.16 7.09 5.27
C ILE A 159 5.29 8.08 4.99
N SER A 160 5.42 8.48 3.72
CA SER A 160 6.36 9.50 3.27
C SER A 160 5.94 10.07 1.91
N VAL A 161 6.55 11.18 1.49
CA VAL A 161 6.35 11.75 0.15
C VAL A 161 6.75 10.74 -0.93
N LEU A 162 7.87 10.01 -0.73
CA LEU A 162 8.28 8.93 -1.62
C LEU A 162 7.23 7.82 -1.70
N ASN A 163 6.66 7.40 -0.56
CA ASN A 163 5.65 6.37 -0.56
C ASN A 163 4.37 6.80 -1.28
N SER A 164 4.00 8.07 -1.24
CA SER A 164 2.87 8.60 -2.04
C SER A 164 3.13 8.50 -3.54
N TYR A 165 4.35 8.79 -3.98
CA TYR A 165 4.79 8.56 -5.36
C TYR A 165 4.67 7.08 -5.74
N LEU A 166 5.18 6.18 -4.90
CA LEU A 166 5.18 4.74 -5.15
C LEU A 166 3.77 4.15 -5.16
N ASN A 167 2.93 4.54 -4.19
CA ASN A 167 1.56 4.05 -4.08
C ASN A 167 0.71 4.40 -5.31
N PHE A 168 0.92 5.57 -5.91
CA PHE A 168 0.19 5.93 -7.12
C PHE A 168 0.50 4.97 -8.27
N ARG A 169 1.74 4.52 -8.42
CA ARG A 169 2.15 3.55 -9.45
C ARG A 169 1.42 2.22 -9.32
N THR A 170 1.07 1.81 -8.09
CA THR A 170 0.37 0.54 -7.85
C THR A 170 -1.02 0.50 -8.48
N VAL A 171 -1.65 1.66 -8.65
CA VAL A 171 -2.94 1.81 -9.34
C VAL A 171 -2.74 2.11 -10.82
N ALA A 172 -1.78 2.99 -11.13
CA ALA A 172 -1.57 3.47 -12.50
C ALA A 172 -1.11 2.36 -13.45
N VAL A 173 -0.13 1.54 -13.06
CA VAL A 173 0.43 0.52 -13.95
C VAL A 173 -0.61 -0.55 -14.33
N PRO A 174 -1.34 -1.20 -13.39
CA PRO A 174 -2.40 -2.12 -13.73
C PRO A 174 -3.50 -1.49 -14.61
N ALA A 175 -3.85 -0.21 -14.36
CA ALA A 175 -4.82 0.50 -15.18
C ALA A 175 -4.33 0.68 -16.62
N LEU A 176 -3.07 1.09 -16.82
CA LEU A 176 -2.49 1.34 -18.14
C LEU A 176 -2.29 0.05 -18.95
N ILE A 177 -1.87 -1.06 -18.32
CA ILE A 177 -1.72 -2.34 -19.00
C ILE A 177 -3.06 -3.08 -19.17
N SER A 178 -4.09 -2.67 -18.47
CA SER A 178 -5.40 -3.29 -18.59
C SER A 178 -6.00 -3.00 -19.96
N LYS A 179 -6.65 -4.00 -20.57
CA LYS A 179 -7.43 -3.82 -21.80
C LYS A 179 -8.86 -3.31 -21.51
N ARG A 180 -9.12 -2.77 -20.31
CA ARG A 180 -10.45 -2.29 -19.95
C ARG A 180 -10.78 -0.99 -20.66
N LYS A 181 -11.97 -0.94 -21.26
CA LYS A 181 -12.51 0.29 -21.83
C LYS A 181 -12.62 1.36 -20.73
N PHE A 182 -12.18 2.57 -21.06
CA PHE A 182 -12.15 3.71 -20.11
C PHE A 182 -11.18 3.61 -18.93
N ALA A 183 -10.25 2.64 -18.88
CA ALA A 183 -9.27 2.56 -17.79
C ALA A 183 -8.46 3.84 -17.64
N ALA A 184 -8.02 4.45 -18.73
CA ALA A 184 -7.28 5.72 -18.70
C ALA A 184 -8.13 6.88 -18.14
N LEU A 185 -9.42 6.94 -18.48
CA LEU A 185 -10.32 7.95 -17.95
C LEU A 185 -10.54 7.77 -16.44
N LEU A 186 -10.78 6.53 -16.00
CA LEU A 186 -10.96 6.22 -14.58
C LEU A 186 -9.69 6.54 -13.78
N LEU A 187 -8.52 6.21 -14.32
CA LEU A 187 -7.23 6.57 -13.73
C LEU A 187 -7.08 8.09 -13.62
N SER A 188 -7.44 8.85 -14.67
CA SER A 188 -7.35 10.31 -14.64
C SER A 188 -8.29 10.93 -13.61
N VAL A 189 -9.52 10.43 -13.48
CA VAL A 189 -10.47 10.87 -12.45
C VAL A 189 -9.94 10.56 -11.04
N PHE A 190 -9.42 9.35 -10.83
CA PHE A 190 -8.78 8.96 -9.58
C PHE A 190 -7.61 9.88 -9.24
N PHE A 191 -6.71 10.10 -10.21
CA PHE A 191 -5.56 11.00 -10.05
C PHE A 191 -5.97 12.42 -9.65
N VAL A 192 -6.90 13.03 -10.39
CA VAL A 192 -7.37 14.39 -10.10
C VAL A 192 -7.98 14.47 -8.71
N ARG A 193 -8.77 13.45 -8.31
CA ARG A 193 -9.33 13.36 -6.98
C ARG A 193 -8.24 13.32 -5.89
N GLU A 194 -7.24 12.46 -6.03
CA GLU A 194 -6.20 12.29 -5.01
C GLU A 194 -5.30 13.54 -4.89
N VAL A 195 -4.92 14.14 -6.02
CA VAL A 195 -4.15 15.40 -6.05
C VAL A 195 -4.97 16.55 -5.44
N PHE A 196 -6.27 16.62 -5.74
CA PHE A 196 -7.17 17.61 -5.15
C PHE A 196 -7.26 17.41 -3.63
N LEU A 197 -7.47 16.18 -3.15
CA LEU A 197 -7.57 15.88 -1.72
C LEU A 197 -6.26 16.20 -0.99
N ALA A 198 -5.12 15.85 -1.55
CA ALA A 198 -3.82 16.19 -0.98
C ALA A 198 -3.62 17.71 -0.92
N SER A 199 -3.90 18.42 -2.00
CA SER A 199 -3.82 19.88 -2.06
C SER A 199 -4.80 20.56 -1.10
N PHE A 200 -6.05 20.10 -1.07
CA PHE A 200 -7.08 20.60 -0.16
C PHE A 200 -6.70 20.43 1.31
N SER A 201 -5.94 19.35 1.61
CA SER A 201 -5.41 19.08 2.95
C SER A 201 -4.09 19.81 3.23
N CYS A 202 -3.67 20.75 2.38
CA CYS A 202 -2.40 21.45 2.47
C CYS A 202 -1.14 20.55 2.38
N ARG A 203 -1.26 19.35 1.81
CA ARG A 203 -0.16 18.40 1.62
C ARG A 203 0.39 18.55 0.20
N TYR A 204 1.07 19.65 -0.05
CA TYR A 204 1.49 20.03 -1.40
C TYR A 204 2.65 19.20 -1.93
N GLU A 205 3.54 18.73 -1.05
CA GLU A 205 4.67 17.88 -1.44
C GLU A 205 4.18 16.50 -1.85
N LEU A 206 3.18 15.95 -1.14
CA LEU A 206 2.49 14.74 -1.57
C LEU A 206 1.81 14.92 -2.93
N ALA A 207 1.07 16.02 -3.11
CA ALA A 207 0.41 16.31 -4.38
C ALA A 207 1.42 16.41 -5.54
N ARG A 208 2.57 17.06 -5.32
CA ARG A 208 3.66 17.12 -6.30
C ARG A 208 4.22 15.73 -6.62
N ALA A 209 4.45 14.89 -5.60
CA ALA A 209 4.93 13.53 -5.79
C ALA A 209 3.94 12.69 -6.61
N MET A 210 2.63 12.83 -6.37
CA MET A 210 1.59 12.17 -7.15
C MET A 210 1.60 12.63 -8.61
N ILE A 211 1.77 13.94 -8.88
CA ILE A 211 1.89 14.49 -10.23
C ILE A 211 3.12 13.94 -10.95
N MET A 212 4.28 13.89 -10.25
CA MET A 212 5.48 13.28 -10.80
C MET A 212 5.25 11.82 -11.15
N SER A 213 4.65 11.05 -10.23
CA SER A 213 4.35 9.63 -10.47
C SER A 213 3.44 9.42 -11.67
N TYR A 214 2.41 10.26 -11.83
CA TYR A 214 1.50 10.19 -12.98
C TYR A 214 2.24 10.41 -14.31
N ASN A 215 3.06 11.47 -14.38
CA ASN A 215 3.85 11.78 -15.57
C ASN A 215 4.84 10.66 -15.90
N ASP A 216 5.54 10.16 -14.88
CA ASP A 216 6.51 9.07 -15.03
C ASP A 216 5.84 7.77 -15.52
N CYS A 217 4.65 7.44 -15.02
CA CYS A 217 3.89 6.28 -15.51
C CYS A 217 3.49 6.41 -16.99
N LEU A 218 3.29 7.63 -17.48
CA LEU A 218 2.95 7.90 -18.88
C LEU A 218 4.17 8.02 -19.78
N SER A 219 5.40 8.10 -19.25
CA SER A 219 6.64 8.28 -20.03
C SER A 219 7.05 7.04 -20.84
N GLY A 220 6.34 5.92 -20.66
CA GLY A 220 6.59 4.73 -21.45
C GLY A 220 7.69 3.82 -20.90
N ARG A 221 8.10 2.86 -21.74
CA ARG A 221 8.98 1.75 -21.35
C ARG A 221 10.37 2.21 -20.90
N GLU A 222 10.97 3.14 -21.62
CA GLU A 222 12.34 3.65 -21.34
C GLU A 222 12.46 4.16 -19.91
N PHE A 223 11.47 4.90 -19.43
CA PHE A 223 11.46 5.37 -18.05
C PHE A 223 11.63 4.23 -17.03
N TRP A 224 10.95 3.10 -17.23
CA TRP A 224 11.00 1.97 -16.30
C TRP A 224 12.33 1.21 -16.38
N GLU A 225 12.91 1.12 -17.58
CA GLU A 225 14.22 0.48 -17.79
C GLU A 225 15.35 1.29 -17.16
N ASP A 226 15.28 2.62 -17.23
CA ASP A 226 16.29 3.52 -16.67
C ASP A 226 16.18 3.75 -15.16
N ASN A 227 15.03 3.43 -14.55
CA ASN A 227 14.75 3.74 -13.15
C ASN A 227 14.44 2.51 -12.27
N VAL A 228 15.06 1.38 -12.58
CA VAL A 228 14.84 0.11 -11.84
C VAL A 228 15.29 0.16 -10.38
N ASP A 229 16.26 1.01 -10.02
CA ASP A 229 16.85 1.13 -8.68
C ASP A 229 16.30 2.30 -7.84
N LEU A 230 15.40 3.09 -8.38
CA LEU A 230 14.80 4.29 -7.79
C LEU A 230 15.80 5.41 -7.39
N LEU A 231 17.08 5.33 -7.72
CA LEU A 231 18.07 6.33 -7.26
C LEU A 231 17.71 7.73 -7.77
N GLU A 232 17.40 7.87 -9.04
CA GLU A 232 17.03 9.16 -9.62
C GLU A 232 15.67 9.66 -9.09
N ILE A 233 14.71 8.75 -8.95
CA ILE A 233 13.41 9.09 -8.36
C ILE A 233 13.57 9.60 -6.94
N ARG A 234 14.39 8.96 -6.11
CA ARG A 234 14.67 9.42 -4.75
C ARG A 234 15.31 10.81 -4.72
N LYS A 235 16.24 11.12 -5.61
CA LYS A 235 16.82 12.46 -5.73
C LYS A 235 15.77 13.50 -6.06
N ARG A 236 14.91 13.21 -7.05
CA ARG A 236 13.82 14.10 -7.49
C ARG A 236 12.81 14.34 -6.37
N ILE A 237 12.42 13.28 -5.62
CA ILE A 237 11.52 13.39 -4.48
C ILE A 237 12.16 14.19 -3.34
N ASN A 238 13.42 13.93 -3.01
CA ASN A 238 14.13 14.69 -1.97
C ASN A 238 14.23 16.18 -2.33
N ALA A 239 14.37 16.51 -3.62
CA ALA A 239 14.41 17.90 -4.08
C ALA A 239 13.09 18.67 -3.90
N ILE A 240 11.96 17.98 -3.75
CA ILE A 240 10.65 18.60 -3.50
C ILE A 240 10.16 18.45 -2.07
N THR A 241 10.86 17.67 -1.23
CA THR A 241 10.47 17.38 0.15
C THR A 241 11.23 18.30 1.09
N HIS A 242 10.56 19.33 1.61
CA HIS A 242 11.18 20.33 2.49
C HIS A 242 10.44 20.46 3.84
N ASN A 243 9.12 20.45 3.82
CA ASN A 243 8.28 20.82 4.95
C ASN A 243 7.44 19.67 5.51
N GLU A 244 7.05 18.73 4.68
CA GLU A 244 6.22 17.59 5.11
C GLU A 244 7.14 16.49 5.68
N LYS A 245 7.15 16.38 7.01
CA LYS A 245 7.91 15.36 7.75
C LYS A 245 6.96 14.30 8.27
N PHE A 246 7.39 13.05 8.17
CA PHE A 246 6.62 11.88 8.59
C PHE A 246 7.43 11.06 9.61
N ASN A 247 6.74 10.35 10.49
CA ASN A 247 7.34 9.44 11.48
C ASN A 247 8.43 10.11 12.32
N VAL A 248 8.11 11.28 12.84
CA VAL A 248 9.04 11.99 13.75
C VAL A 248 8.86 11.37 15.14
N GLU A 249 9.72 10.39 15.47
CA GLU A 249 9.83 9.87 16.82
C GLU A 249 10.36 10.98 17.75
N GLY A 250 9.79 11.08 18.97
CA GLY A 250 10.28 12.01 19.98
C GLY A 250 10.10 13.47 19.60
N ILE A 251 9.06 13.81 18.83
CA ILE A 251 8.58 15.17 18.92
C ILE A 251 8.13 15.33 20.37
N ASP A 252 9.03 15.82 21.21
CA ASP A 252 8.59 16.65 22.30
C ASP A 252 7.60 17.60 21.67
N ILE A 253 6.32 17.50 22.04
CA ILE A 253 5.30 18.48 21.68
C ILE A 253 5.70 19.76 22.39
N VAL A 254 6.88 20.23 22.02
CA VAL A 254 7.58 21.32 22.64
C VAL A 254 6.94 22.57 22.11
N ASN A 255 6.35 23.29 23.03
CA ASN A 255 6.15 24.74 22.98
C ASN A 255 5.97 25.33 21.59
N GLY A 256 4.79 25.13 20.99
CA GLY A 256 4.46 25.79 19.74
C GLY A 256 3.76 24.94 18.69
N CYS A 257 3.75 23.63 18.79
CA CYS A 257 2.88 22.78 17.96
C CYS A 257 1.44 22.88 18.45
N VAL A 258 0.51 22.86 17.52
CA VAL A 258 -0.90 22.79 17.86
C VAL A 258 -1.33 21.34 17.67
N ASP A 259 -1.60 20.66 18.79
CA ASP A 259 -2.28 19.38 18.76
C ASP A 259 -3.68 19.60 18.16
N TYR A 260 -4.00 18.82 17.16
CA TYR A 260 -5.31 18.86 16.54
C TYR A 260 -6.14 17.71 17.10
N PRO A 261 -7.14 17.97 17.95
CA PRO A 261 -7.97 16.90 18.50
C PRO A 261 -8.75 16.24 17.36
N CYS A 262 -8.35 15.03 17.01
CA CYS A 262 -8.98 14.25 15.94
C CYS A 262 -10.29 13.60 16.38
N SER A 263 -10.63 13.66 17.66
CA SER A 263 -11.83 13.06 18.24
C SER A 263 -12.91 14.14 18.45
N GLY A 264 -13.91 14.12 17.61
CA GLY A 264 -15.12 14.95 17.80
C GLY A 264 -15.86 15.24 16.48
N LYS A 265 -17.19 15.30 16.55
CA LYS A 265 -18.00 15.78 15.42
C LYS A 265 -17.68 17.25 15.18
N GLU A 266 -17.17 17.56 14.01
CA GLU A 266 -16.95 18.94 13.60
C GLU A 266 -18.27 19.72 13.61
N LYS A 267 -18.27 20.91 14.22
CA LYS A 267 -19.45 21.79 14.20
C LYS A 267 -19.78 22.21 12.76
N ALA A 268 -21.07 22.20 12.41
CA ALA A 268 -21.54 22.51 11.05
C ALA A 268 -21.01 23.87 10.53
N ILE A 269 -20.85 24.86 11.43
CA ILE A 269 -20.33 26.18 11.09
C ILE A 269 -18.87 26.11 10.60
N TYR A 270 -18.00 25.29 11.20
CA TYR A 270 -16.61 25.12 10.76
C TYR A 270 -16.56 24.41 9.41
N LYS A 271 -17.41 23.40 9.22
CA LYS A 271 -17.55 22.72 7.93
C LYS A 271 -17.96 23.68 6.82
N PHE A 272 -18.93 24.55 7.09
CA PHE A 272 -19.36 25.60 6.15
C PHE A 272 -18.21 26.55 5.79
N PHE A 273 -17.51 27.11 6.79
CA PHE A 273 -16.37 28.00 6.53
C PHE A 273 -15.23 27.30 5.76
N ARG A 274 -14.96 26.02 6.03
CA ARG A 274 -13.97 25.25 5.24
C ARG A 274 -14.38 25.13 3.77
N CYS A 275 -15.65 24.87 3.51
CA CYS A 275 -16.14 24.76 2.14
C CYS A 275 -15.98 26.07 1.37
N ILE A 276 -16.43 27.20 1.93
CA ILE A 276 -16.37 28.50 1.24
C ILE A 276 -14.96 29.08 1.12
N THR A 277 -14.06 28.72 2.02
CA THR A 277 -12.65 29.17 1.98
C THR A 277 -11.72 28.18 1.31
N LEU A 278 -12.24 27.08 0.72
CA LEU A 278 -11.45 25.96 0.22
C LEU A 278 -10.41 25.50 1.24
N ASN A 279 -10.87 25.22 2.45
CA ASN A 279 -10.04 24.82 3.58
C ASN A 279 -8.94 25.84 3.94
N GLY A 280 -9.24 27.11 3.82
CA GLY A 280 -8.35 28.23 4.14
C GLY A 280 -7.50 28.72 2.96
N HIS A 281 -7.52 28.08 1.79
CA HIS A 281 -6.72 28.47 0.63
C HIS A 281 -7.09 29.86 0.08
N LEU A 282 -8.33 30.29 0.27
CA LEU A 282 -8.80 31.64 -0.13
C LEU A 282 -8.53 32.70 0.93
N ILE A 283 -8.01 32.32 2.10
CA ILE A 283 -7.71 33.27 3.18
C ILE A 283 -6.30 33.84 2.95
N PRO A 284 -6.13 35.18 3.00
CA PRO A 284 -4.80 35.79 2.89
C PRO A 284 -3.82 35.23 3.93
N ALA A 285 -2.57 34.98 3.51
CA ALA A 285 -1.56 34.27 4.30
C ALA A 285 -1.25 34.91 5.67
N PHE A 286 -1.48 36.23 5.81
CA PHE A 286 -1.23 36.93 7.08
C PHE A 286 -2.26 36.62 8.18
N PHE A 287 -3.44 36.09 7.82
CA PHE A 287 -4.43 35.63 8.80
C PHE A 287 -4.20 34.15 9.21
N LEU A 288 -3.29 33.44 8.52
CA LEU A 288 -3.06 32.02 8.78
C LEU A 288 -2.04 31.85 9.91
N ILE A 289 -2.27 30.82 10.73
CA ILE A 289 -1.33 30.47 11.81
C ILE A 289 -0.08 29.82 11.17
N LYS A 290 1.08 30.40 11.42
CA LYS A 290 2.38 29.94 10.89
C LYS A 290 3.07 28.86 11.77
N LYS A 291 2.37 28.27 12.73
CA LYS A 291 2.94 27.24 13.59
C LYS A 291 2.88 25.88 12.94
N PRO A 292 3.90 25.03 13.09
CA PRO A 292 3.85 23.65 12.63
C PRO A 292 2.68 22.90 13.28
N ILE A 293 2.05 22.01 12.52
CA ILE A 293 0.92 21.21 12.98
C ILE A 293 1.39 19.76 12.99
N VAL A 294 1.27 19.13 14.15
CA VAL A 294 1.47 17.67 14.30
C VAL A 294 0.12 16.97 14.18
N VAL A 295 0.05 15.95 13.36
CA VAL A 295 -1.18 15.20 13.11
C VAL A 295 -0.88 13.72 13.27
N ASP A 296 -1.65 13.03 14.13
CA ASP A 296 -1.70 11.58 14.09
C ASP A 296 -2.46 11.16 12.81
N TYR A 297 -1.74 10.56 11.89
CA TYR A 297 -2.28 10.19 10.58
C TYR A 297 -3.42 9.16 10.67
N ARG A 298 -3.48 8.31 11.69
CA ARG A 298 -4.56 7.33 11.93
C ARG A 298 -5.91 8.01 12.11
N HIS A 299 -5.88 9.26 12.57
CA HIS A 299 -7.06 10.09 12.72
C HIS A 299 -7.14 11.18 11.64
N TYR A 300 -6.24 11.12 10.63
CA TYR A 300 -6.19 12.08 9.55
C TYR A 300 -7.42 11.95 8.67
N HIS A 301 -8.31 12.93 8.75
CA HIS A 301 -9.38 13.09 7.78
C HIS A 301 -9.10 14.32 6.94
N PRO A 302 -8.86 14.21 5.64
CA PRO A 302 -8.46 15.33 4.79
C PRO A 302 -9.43 16.50 4.82
N THR A 303 -10.69 16.26 5.18
CA THR A 303 -11.73 17.29 5.27
C THR A 303 -11.79 17.98 6.63
N LYS A 304 -10.99 17.63 7.62
CA LYS A 304 -11.04 18.21 8.97
C LYS A 304 -10.01 19.30 9.24
N PHE A 305 -9.08 19.57 8.31
CA PHE A 305 -8.09 20.65 8.46
C PHE A 305 -8.68 21.99 8.08
N SER A 306 -8.91 22.83 9.05
CA SER A 306 -9.41 24.18 8.84
C SER A 306 -8.34 25.23 9.18
N PHE A 307 -8.21 26.24 8.31
CA PHE A 307 -7.56 27.53 8.57
C PHE A 307 -6.05 27.51 8.88
N ARG A 308 -5.30 26.47 8.52
CA ARG A 308 -3.88 26.40 8.83
C ARG A 308 -3.09 26.04 7.60
N ARG A 309 -2.11 26.85 7.28
CA ARG A 309 -1.12 26.54 6.27
C ARG A 309 -0.01 25.76 6.95
N ILE A 310 0.24 24.54 6.46
CA ILE A 310 1.45 23.81 6.83
C ILE A 310 2.58 24.49 6.08
N THR A 311 3.48 25.10 6.79
CA THR A 311 4.73 25.65 6.23
C THR A 311 5.81 24.66 6.41
#